data_04614da59d45d37baeef82f31d3e2762
#
_entry.id   04614da59d45d37baeef82f31d3e2762
#
_cell.length_a   1.000
_cell.length_b   1.000
_cell.length_c   1.000
_cell.angle_alpha   90.00
_cell.angle_beta   90.00
_cell.angle_gamma   90.00
#
_symmetry.space_group_name_H-M   'P 1'
#
loop_
_entity.id
_entity.type
_entity.pdbx_description
1 polymer ?
#
loop_
_entity_poly.entity_id
_entity_poly.type
_entity_poly.pdbx_seq_one_letter_code
_entity_poly.pdbx_strand_id
1 'polypeptide(L)'
;MQFLSLSGAAIGGIVGGAIGLIIVIIAIWYIATHNSLIALKNDVEESFSAMDVHMKKRYDLIPNLVETCKGYAKHESETFTRVTEARNAAMAARSGGSSSAASGVDRISAERELTSSLRTLLNFVQEQYPQLKADSQFNNLSRQLEQIEEEIARSRKYYNAKIKIFNNKIEQFPSSIVANKMKLERRPYFEIEDEAQRVAPKVSFN
;
A
#
# COMPACT_ATOMS: atom_id res chain seq x y z
N MET A 1 -23.81 -50.60 -43.27
CA MET A 1 -23.56 -49.70 -42.14
C MET A 1 -23.35 -50.54 -40.86
N GLN A 2 -22.06 -50.80 -40.48
CA GLN A 2 -21.76 -51.47 -39.23
C GLN A 2 -21.72 -50.42 -38.11
N PHE A 3 -22.73 -50.40 -37.27
CA PHE A 3 -22.68 -49.65 -36.01
C PHE A 3 -21.73 -50.45 -35.09
N LEU A 4 -20.57 -49.88 -34.78
CA LEU A 4 -19.69 -50.38 -33.73
C LEU A 4 -20.45 -50.40 -32.38
N SER A 5 -21.00 -51.53 -31.97
CA SER A 5 -21.49 -51.75 -30.63
C SER A 5 -20.30 -51.90 -29.71
N LEU A 6 -19.87 -50.80 -29.09
CA LEU A 6 -18.87 -50.81 -28.02
C LEU A 6 -19.42 -51.67 -26.89
N SER A 7 -18.65 -52.71 -26.48
CA SER A 7 -19.03 -53.55 -25.33
C SER A 7 -19.06 -52.71 -24.07
N GLY A 8 -19.99 -52.99 -23.12
CA GLY A 8 -20.18 -52.24 -21.89
C GLY A 8 -18.86 -52.08 -21.06
N ALA A 9 -17.98 -53.06 -21.15
CA ALA A 9 -16.62 -52.99 -20.54
C ALA A 9 -15.73 -51.92 -21.15
N ALA A 10 -15.77 -51.75 -22.49
CA ALA A 10 -14.99 -50.73 -23.19
C ALA A 10 -15.53 -49.32 -22.87
N ILE A 11 -16.83 -49.15 -22.76
CA ILE A 11 -17.46 -47.85 -22.35
C ILE A 11 -17.07 -47.53 -20.92
N GLY A 12 -17.10 -48.49 -19.96
CA GLY A 12 -16.67 -48.31 -18.57
C GLY A 12 -15.20 -47.90 -18.45
N GLY A 13 -14.30 -48.48 -19.26
CA GLY A 13 -12.88 -48.13 -19.30
C GLY A 13 -12.64 -46.70 -19.81
N ILE A 14 -13.34 -46.30 -20.88
CA ILE A 14 -13.22 -44.93 -21.45
C ILE A 14 -13.73 -43.89 -20.46
N VAL A 15 -14.89 -44.13 -19.83
CA VAL A 15 -15.48 -43.22 -18.83
C VAL A 15 -14.56 -43.11 -17.59
N GLY A 16 -14.05 -44.23 -17.09
CA GLY A 16 -13.09 -44.22 -15.97
C GLY A 16 -11.80 -43.46 -16.27
N GLY A 17 -11.25 -43.66 -17.49
CA GLY A 17 -10.08 -42.93 -17.97
C GLY A 17 -10.34 -41.41 -18.09
N ALA A 18 -11.50 -41.03 -18.64
CA ALA A 18 -11.89 -39.63 -18.75
C ALA A 18 -12.03 -38.94 -17.37
N ILE A 19 -12.68 -39.62 -16.39
CA ILE A 19 -12.81 -39.11 -15.03
C ILE A 19 -11.43 -38.96 -14.38
N GLY A 20 -10.55 -39.92 -14.50
CA GLY A 20 -9.18 -39.88 -13.99
C GLY A 20 -8.41 -38.68 -14.56
N LEU A 21 -8.51 -38.43 -15.88
CA LEU A 21 -7.86 -37.30 -16.55
C LEU A 21 -8.40 -35.95 -16.02
N ILE A 22 -9.72 -35.83 -15.84
CA ILE A 22 -10.33 -34.60 -15.28
C ILE A 22 -9.83 -34.34 -13.86
N ILE A 23 -9.73 -35.34 -13.01
CA ILE A 23 -9.20 -35.22 -11.64
C ILE A 23 -7.75 -34.71 -11.67
N VAL A 24 -6.92 -35.25 -12.55
CA VAL A 24 -5.52 -34.80 -12.69
C VAL A 24 -5.44 -33.34 -13.14
N ILE A 25 -6.25 -32.93 -14.11
CA ILE A 25 -6.32 -31.54 -14.60
C ILE A 25 -6.74 -30.61 -13.46
N ILE A 26 -7.76 -30.96 -12.68
CA ILE A 26 -8.22 -30.16 -11.53
C ILE A 26 -7.14 -30.06 -10.46
N ALA A 27 -6.41 -31.14 -10.17
CA ALA A 27 -5.32 -31.14 -9.22
C ALA A 27 -4.18 -30.22 -9.64
N ILE A 28 -3.75 -30.30 -10.91
CA ILE A 28 -2.70 -29.42 -11.47
C ILE A 28 -3.16 -27.95 -11.40
N TRP A 29 -4.39 -27.67 -11.83
CA TRP A 29 -4.96 -26.33 -11.77
C TRP A 29 -5.02 -25.79 -10.33
N TYR A 30 -5.41 -26.61 -9.35
CA TYR A 30 -5.47 -26.25 -7.94
C TYR A 30 -4.09 -25.86 -7.41
N ILE A 31 -3.07 -26.69 -7.66
CA ILE A 31 -1.69 -26.45 -7.23
C ILE A 31 -1.13 -25.18 -7.89
N ALA A 32 -1.34 -24.99 -9.18
CA ALA A 32 -0.88 -23.80 -9.90
C ALA A 32 -1.55 -22.52 -9.36
N THR A 33 -2.86 -22.57 -9.09
CA THR A 33 -3.60 -21.46 -8.54
C THR A 33 -3.15 -21.14 -7.11
N HIS A 34 -2.96 -22.14 -6.28
CA HIS A 34 -2.45 -21.98 -4.91
C HIS A 34 -1.08 -21.29 -4.90
N ASN A 35 -0.14 -21.78 -5.72
CA ASN A 35 1.20 -21.19 -5.82
C ASN A 35 1.16 -19.75 -6.35
N SER A 36 0.30 -19.46 -7.33
CA SER A 36 0.08 -18.11 -7.86
C SER A 36 -0.45 -17.15 -6.80
N LEU A 37 -1.37 -17.59 -5.93
CA LEU A 37 -1.89 -16.78 -4.83
C LEU A 37 -0.83 -16.47 -3.78
N ILE A 38 0.04 -17.44 -3.45
CA ILE A 38 1.19 -17.21 -2.56
C ILE A 38 2.15 -16.18 -3.17
N ALA A 39 2.48 -16.32 -4.46
CA ALA A 39 3.37 -15.38 -5.14
C ALA A 39 2.80 -13.95 -5.11
N LEU A 40 1.51 -13.77 -5.43
CA LEU A 40 0.85 -12.47 -5.37
C LEU A 40 0.80 -11.88 -3.96
N LYS A 41 0.60 -12.70 -2.93
CA LYS A 41 0.67 -12.27 -1.54
C LYS A 41 2.06 -11.75 -1.20
N ASN A 42 3.10 -12.48 -1.58
CA ASN A 42 4.49 -12.09 -1.34
C ASN A 42 4.84 -10.80 -2.11
N ASP A 43 4.37 -10.64 -3.35
CA ASP A 43 4.54 -9.42 -4.15
C ASP A 43 3.94 -8.19 -3.44
N VAL A 44 2.77 -8.33 -2.81
CA VAL A 44 2.16 -7.26 -2.01
C VAL A 44 3.03 -6.93 -0.80
N GLU A 45 3.51 -7.93 -0.08
CA GLU A 45 4.35 -7.74 1.11
C GLU A 45 5.70 -7.11 0.76
N GLU A 46 6.32 -7.51 -0.34
CA GLU A 46 7.56 -6.93 -0.87
C GLU A 46 7.37 -5.46 -1.26
N SER A 47 6.32 -5.15 -2.03
CA SER A 47 6.01 -3.79 -2.45
C SER A 47 5.73 -2.86 -1.27
N PHE A 48 5.10 -3.38 -0.22
CA PHE A 48 4.88 -2.66 1.03
C PHE A 48 6.20 -2.40 1.76
N SER A 49 7.07 -3.40 1.87
CA SER A 49 8.38 -3.27 2.51
C SER A 49 9.26 -2.22 1.80
N ALA A 50 9.21 -2.16 0.47
CA ALA A 50 9.91 -1.13 -0.29
C ALA A 50 9.40 0.29 0.03
N MET A 51 8.07 0.47 0.15
CA MET A 51 7.47 1.73 0.57
C MET A 51 7.86 2.10 2.02
N ASP A 52 7.89 1.12 2.91
CA ASP A 52 8.22 1.28 4.33
C ASP A 52 9.64 1.84 4.57
N VAL A 53 10.59 1.52 3.70
CA VAL A 53 11.94 2.09 3.74
C VAL A 53 11.92 3.61 3.55
N HIS A 54 11.12 4.13 2.63
CA HIS A 54 10.99 5.57 2.39
C HIS A 54 10.24 6.27 3.54
N MET A 55 9.20 5.65 4.07
CA MET A 55 8.50 6.16 5.27
C MET A 55 9.46 6.27 6.46
N LYS A 56 10.29 5.25 6.69
CA LYS A 56 11.28 5.29 7.76
C LYS A 56 12.26 6.44 7.58
N LYS A 57 12.80 6.66 6.38
CA LYS A 57 13.67 7.80 6.09
C LYS A 57 13.00 9.14 6.43
N ARG A 58 11.70 9.27 6.11
CA ARG A 58 10.92 10.47 6.48
C ARG A 58 10.88 10.66 8.00
N TYR A 59 10.59 9.60 8.76
CA TYR A 59 10.57 9.70 10.24
C TYR A 59 11.92 10.11 10.82
N ASP A 60 13.01 9.67 10.20
CA ASP A 60 14.37 9.95 10.67
C ASP A 60 14.79 11.42 10.38
N LEU A 61 14.22 12.07 9.37
CA LEU A 61 14.50 13.47 9.04
C LEU A 61 13.68 14.48 9.87
N ILE A 62 12.48 14.12 10.32
CA ILE A 62 11.57 15.04 11.02
C ILE A 62 12.18 15.69 12.27
N PRO A 63 12.86 14.97 13.17
CA PRO A 63 13.49 15.60 14.33
C PRO A 63 14.48 16.70 13.96
N ASN A 64 15.30 16.47 12.93
CA ASN A 64 16.28 17.44 12.47
C ASN A 64 15.60 18.69 11.89
N LEU A 65 14.50 18.51 11.14
CA LEU A 65 13.69 19.62 10.64
C LEU A 65 13.11 20.44 11.79
N VAL A 66 12.50 19.78 12.77
CA VAL A 66 11.87 20.44 13.94
C VAL A 66 12.93 21.20 14.73
N GLU A 67 14.10 20.64 14.99
CA GLU A 67 15.18 21.32 15.71
C GLU A 67 15.72 22.53 14.93
N THR A 68 15.88 22.41 13.62
CA THR A 68 16.27 23.54 12.77
C THR A 68 15.24 24.68 12.84
N CYS A 69 13.94 24.35 12.78
CA CYS A 69 12.87 25.34 12.88
C CYS A 69 12.78 25.99 14.26
N LYS A 70 12.97 25.24 15.36
CA LYS A 70 12.96 25.77 16.73
C LYS A 70 14.03 26.84 16.97
N GLY A 71 15.15 26.78 16.27
CA GLY A 71 16.20 27.81 16.34
C GLY A 71 15.69 29.21 15.99
N TYR A 72 14.68 29.30 15.12
CA TYR A 72 14.11 30.56 14.61
C TYR A 72 12.73 30.86 15.18
N ALA A 73 11.93 29.83 15.53
CA ALA A 73 10.51 29.94 15.91
C ALA A 73 10.27 29.41 17.33
N LYS A 74 10.90 30.03 18.34
CA LYS A 74 10.88 29.55 19.74
C LYS A 74 9.49 29.55 20.38
N HIS A 75 8.54 30.31 19.88
CA HIS A 75 7.20 30.46 20.46
C HIS A 75 6.16 29.52 19.86
N GLU A 76 6.49 28.74 18.83
CA GLU A 76 5.56 27.92 18.07
C GLU A 76 5.54 26.46 18.54
N SER A 77 5.47 26.25 19.86
CA SER A 77 5.54 24.91 20.44
C SER A 77 4.42 23.97 19.96
N GLU A 78 3.22 24.47 19.68
CA GLU A 78 2.08 23.66 19.28
C GLU A 78 2.28 22.98 17.93
N THR A 79 2.72 23.72 16.91
CA THR A 79 2.99 23.18 15.56
C THR A 79 4.07 22.10 15.57
N PHE A 80 5.14 22.32 16.34
CA PHE A 80 6.22 21.33 16.47
C PHE A 80 5.79 20.09 17.24
N THR A 81 4.99 20.27 18.30
CA THR A 81 4.43 19.16 19.08
C THR A 81 3.53 18.30 18.19
N ARG A 82 2.64 18.90 17.43
CA ARG A 82 1.73 18.19 16.52
C ARG A 82 2.46 17.31 15.49
N VAL A 83 3.52 17.83 14.87
CA VAL A 83 4.33 17.04 13.92
C VAL A 83 5.05 15.90 14.63
N THR A 84 5.57 16.15 15.83
CA THR A 84 6.27 15.12 16.61
C THR A 84 5.33 14.01 17.06
N GLU A 85 4.12 14.36 17.51
CA GLU A 85 3.07 13.41 17.90
C GLU A 85 2.60 12.58 16.70
N ALA A 86 2.32 13.22 15.56
CA ALA A 86 1.95 12.51 14.34
C ALA A 86 3.03 11.55 13.85
N ARG A 87 4.32 11.94 13.95
CA ARG A 87 5.45 11.05 13.67
C ARG A 87 5.47 9.86 14.62
N ASN A 88 5.30 10.07 15.91
CA ASN A 88 5.31 9.01 16.90
C ASN A 88 4.13 8.04 16.70
N ALA A 89 2.95 8.55 16.36
CA ALA A 89 1.78 7.74 16.02
C ALA A 89 2.03 6.88 14.77
N ALA A 90 2.63 7.45 13.71
CA ALA A 90 2.98 6.71 12.50
C ALA A 90 4.03 5.60 12.78
N MET A 91 5.02 5.89 13.62
CA MET A 91 6.01 4.90 14.05
C MET A 91 5.40 3.79 14.92
N ALA A 92 4.47 4.11 15.81
CA ALA A 92 3.74 3.14 16.63
C ALA A 92 2.87 2.22 15.76
N ALA A 93 2.13 2.79 14.81
CA ALA A 93 1.32 2.04 13.85
C ALA A 93 2.18 1.12 12.95
N ARG A 94 3.42 1.52 12.66
CA ARG A 94 4.40 0.68 11.96
C ARG A 94 4.80 -0.54 12.78
N SER A 95 5.02 -0.38 14.09
CA SER A 95 5.50 -1.44 14.99
C SER A 95 4.41 -2.47 15.33
N GLY A 96 3.14 -2.13 15.18
CA GLY A 96 1.99 -2.97 15.52
C GLY A 96 1.73 -4.17 14.61
N GLY A 97 2.59 -4.45 13.62
CA GLY A 97 2.54 -5.64 12.76
C GLY A 97 1.50 -5.55 11.64
N SER A 98 1.94 -5.74 10.41
CA SER A 98 1.17 -5.52 9.18
C SER A 98 0.29 -6.70 8.73
N SER A 99 -0.03 -7.65 9.61
CA SER A 99 -0.65 -8.91 9.18
C SER A 99 -2.18 -8.90 9.10
N SER A 100 -2.87 -7.86 9.58
CA SER A 100 -4.33 -7.77 9.47
C SER A 100 -4.79 -6.54 8.67
N ALA A 101 -5.95 -6.66 8.03
CA ALA A 101 -6.56 -5.54 7.30
C ALA A 101 -6.85 -4.34 8.22
N ALA A 102 -7.19 -4.58 9.49
CA ALA A 102 -7.44 -3.54 10.50
C ALA A 102 -6.18 -2.73 10.82
N SER A 103 -5.03 -3.38 11.06
CA SER A 103 -3.76 -2.67 11.30
C SER A 103 -3.28 -1.88 10.07
N GLY A 104 -3.68 -2.30 8.86
CA GLY A 104 -3.42 -1.53 7.63
C GLY A 104 -4.17 -0.20 7.60
N VAL A 105 -5.42 -0.16 8.03
CA VAL A 105 -6.24 1.07 8.08
C VAL A 105 -5.69 2.06 9.10
N ASP A 106 -5.34 1.61 10.31
CA ASP A 106 -4.75 2.46 11.35
C ASP A 106 -3.44 3.10 10.87
N ARG A 107 -2.63 2.33 10.17
CA ARG A 107 -1.37 2.83 9.61
C ARG A 107 -1.60 3.88 8.52
N ILE A 108 -2.55 3.66 7.62
CA ILE A 108 -2.89 4.62 6.55
C ILE A 108 -3.36 5.95 7.17
N SER A 109 -4.17 5.91 8.22
CA SER A 109 -4.66 7.11 8.90
C SER A 109 -3.53 7.88 9.60
N ALA A 110 -2.62 7.19 10.29
CA ALA A 110 -1.46 7.79 10.93
C ALA A 110 -0.49 8.45 9.93
N GLU A 111 -0.26 7.81 8.79
CA GLU A 111 0.57 8.36 7.71
C GLU A 111 -0.08 9.59 7.05
N ARG A 112 -1.40 9.61 6.95
CA ARG A 112 -2.16 10.78 6.47
C ARG A 112 -2.01 11.97 7.39
N GLU A 113 -2.18 11.77 8.70
CA GLU A 113 -2.02 12.83 9.70
C GLU A 113 -0.59 13.37 9.72
N LEU A 114 0.41 12.50 9.60
CA LEU A 114 1.81 12.92 9.51
C LEU A 114 2.06 13.79 8.26
N THR A 115 1.55 13.38 7.11
CA THR A 115 1.70 14.15 5.86
C THR A 115 1.02 15.52 5.97
N SER A 116 -0.17 15.58 6.57
CA SER A 116 -0.92 16.83 6.80
C SER A 116 -0.18 17.76 7.75
N SER A 117 0.30 17.25 8.88
CA SER A 117 1.01 18.05 9.87
C SER A 117 2.36 18.57 9.36
N LEU A 118 3.09 17.78 8.57
CA LEU A 118 4.33 18.24 7.92
C LEU A 118 4.06 19.34 6.90
N ARG A 119 3.01 19.21 6.08
CA ARG A 119 2.63 20.26 5.11
C ARG A 119 2.28 21.55 5.84
N THR A 120 1.51 21.46 6.93
CA THR A 120 1.16 22.62 7.77
C THR A 120 2.40 23.29 8.34
N LEU A 121 3.36 22.52 8.88
CA LEU A 121 4.62 23.07 9.38
C LEU A 121 5.41 23.78 8.28
N LEU A 122 5.60 23.15 7.13
CA LEU A 122 6.39 23.72 6.03
C LEU A 122 5.77 25.01 5.50
N ASN A 123 4.44 25.04 5.29
CA ASN A 123 3.73 26.23 4.87
C ASN A 123 3.84 27.36 5.91
N PHE A 124 3.62 27.05 7.17
CA PHE A 124 3.73 28.01 8.27
C PHE A 124 5.13 28.63 8.32
N VAL A 125 6.18 27.83 8.23
CA VAL A 125 7.56 28.31 8.24
C VAL A 125 7.85 29.21 7.02
N GLN A 126 7.36 28.85 5.85
CA GLN A 126 7.55 29.64 4.63
C GLN A 126 6.89 31.00 4.67
N GLU A 127 5.75 31.11 5.36
CA GLU A 127 4.96 32.34 5.47
C GLU A 127 5.46 33.25 6.59
N GLN A 128 5.75 32.70 7.76
CA GLN A 128 6.04 33.47 8.95
C GLN A 128 7.52 33.76 9.20
N TYR A 129 8.42 32.91 8.65
CA TYR A 129 9.87 32.98 8.93
C TYR A 129 10.72 33.02 7.65
N PRO A 130 10.72 34.14 6.90
CA PRO A 130 11.46 34.26 5.65
C PRO A 130 12.99 34.09 5.83
N GLN A 131 13.53 34.36 7.04
CA GLN A 131 14.94 34.13 7.36
C GLN A 131 15.28 32.62 7.34
N LEU A 132 14.37 31.75 7.76
CA LEU A 132 14.56 30.30 7.74
C LEU A 132 14.59 29.76 6.30
N LYS A 133 13.87 30.42 5.39
CA LYS A 133 13.92 30.13 3.95
C LYS A 133 15.30 30.37 3.34
N ALA A 134 16.11 31.24 3.94
CA ALA A 134 17.50 31.49 3.52
C ALA A 134 18.50 30.52 4.20
N ASP A 135 18.08 29.78 5.21
CA ASP A 135 18.93 28.82 5.93
C ASP A 135 19.25 27.61 5.06
N SER A 136 20.55 27.31 4.93
CA SER A 136 21.03 26.23 4.06
C SER A 136 20.64 24.83 4.57
N GLN A 137 20.61 24.64 5.90
CA GLN A 137 20.24 23.37 6.53
C GLN A 137 18.74 23.09 6.36
N PHE A 138 17.89 24.09 6.59
CA PHE A 138 16.46 23.98 6.35
C PHE A 138 16.16 23.65 4.89
N ASN A 139 16.79 24.36 3.95
CA ASN A 139 16.62 24.11 2.51
C ASN A 139 17.07 22.70 2.10
N ASN A 140 18.15 22.20 2.70
CA ASN A 140 18.61 20.83 2.44
C ASN A 140 17.62 19.78 2.98
N LEU A 141 17.15 19.93 4.22
CA LEU A 141 16.18 19.03 4.83
C LEU A 141 14.83 19.06 4.10
N SER A 142 14.37 20.25 3.70
CA SER A 142 13.11 20.40 2.94
C SER A 142 13.20 19.69 1.58
N ARG A 143 14.30 19.83 0.84
CA ARG A 143 14.51 19.11 -0.42
C ARG A 143 14.58 17.59 -0.23
N GLN A 144 15.27 17.12 0.81
CA GLN A 144 15.30 15.69 1.13
C GLN A 144 13.90 15.14 1.45
N LEU A 145 13.09 15.89 2.21
CA LEU A 145 11.71 15.51 2.49
C LEU A 145 10.86 15.48 1.22
N GLU A 146 10.99 16.47 0.35
CA GLU A 146 10.29 16.50 -0.94
C GLU A 146 10.63 15.28 -1.80
N GLN A 147 11.91 14.94 -1.91
CA GLN A 147 12.36 13.73 -2.62
C GLN A 147 11.78 12.46 -2.00
N ILE A 148 11.76 12.35 -0.67
CA ILE A 148 11.19 11.19 0.02
C ILE A 148 9.67 11.12 -0.19
N GLU A 149 8.95 12.24 -0.16
CA GLU A 149 7.50 12.25 -0.45
C GLU A 149 7.20 11.78 -1.89
N GLU A 150 8.03 12.16 -2.87
CA GLU A 150 7.91 11.64 -4.23
C GLU A 150 8.17 10.12 -4.30
N GLU A 151 9.19 9.62 -3.58
CA GLU A 151 9.48 8.18 -3.51
C GLU A 151 8.35 7.41 -2.84
N ILE A 152 7.78 7.96 -1.75
CA ILE A 152 6.59 7.39 -1.09
C ILE A 152 5.41 7.37 -2.07
N ALA A 153 5.17 8.45 -2.81
CA ALA A 153 4.09 8.52 -3.78
C ALA A 153 4.25 7.50 -4.92
N ARG A 154 5.47 7.30 -5.43
CA ARG A 154 5.80 6.27 -6.45
C ARG A 154 5.60 4.85 -5.90
N SER A 155 6.16 4.58 -4.72
CA SER A 155 6.05 3.27 -4.05
C SER A 155 4.61 2.92 -3.72
N ARG A 156 3.80 3.90 -3.29
CA ARG A 156 2.36 3.76 -3.04
C ARG A 156 1.58 3.35 -4.30
N LYS A 157 1.86 3.99 -5.44
CA LYS A 157 1.23 3.62 -6.71
C LYS A 157 1.56 2.17 -7.08
N TYR A 158 2.82 1.77 -6.90
CA TYR A 158 3.27 0.40 -7.16
C TYR A 158 2.59 -0.60 -6.22
N TYR A 159 2.57 -0.32 -4.92
CA TYR A 159 1.87 -1.13 -3.92
C TYR A 159 0.38 -1.30 -4.24
N ASN A 160 -0.31 -0.21 -4.57
CA ASN A 160 -1.73 -0.26 -4.94
C ASN A 160 -1.98 -1.08 -6.22
N ALA A 161 -1.07 -1.04 -7.18
CA ALA A 161 -1.15 -1.89 -8.37
C ALA A 161 -1.03 -3.38 -8.01
N LYS A 162 -0.12 -3.76 -7.09
CA LYS A 162 0.01 -5.14 -6.60
C LYS A 162 -1.21 -5.58 -5.80
N ILE A 163 -1.76 -4.73 -4.95
CA ILE A 163 -3.03 -4.99 -4.24
C ILE A 163 -4.17 -5.23 -5.22
N LYS A 164 -4.30 -4.42 -6.26
CA LYS A 164 -5.35 -4.60 -7.27
C LYS A 164 -5.28 -5.99 -7.91
N ILE A 165 -4.09 -6.42 -8.29
CA ILE A 165 -3.88 -7.75 -8.91
C ILE A 165 -4.23 -8.85 -7.90
N PHE A 166 -3.77 -8.73 -6.66
CA PHE A 166 -4.05 -9.69 -5.60
C PHE A 166 -5.56 -9.77 -5.30
N ASN A 167 -6.22 -8.63 -5.04
CA ASN A 167 -7.65 -8.58 -4.73
C ASN A 167 -8.49 -9.16 -5.87
N ASN A 168 -8.19 -8.82 -7.14
CA ASN A 168 -8.86 -9.39 -8.29
C ASN A 168 -8.70 -10.92 -8.32
N LYS A 169 -7.50 -11.44 -8.05
CA LYS A 169 -7.23 -12.88 -8.10
C LYS A 169 -7.96 -13.66 -7.01
N ILE A 170 -8.13 -13.09 -5.81
CA ILE A 170 -8.87 -13.75 -4.72
C ILE A 170 -10.38 -13.70 -4.91
N GLU A 171 -10.90 -12.71 -5.65
CA GLU A 171 -12.34 -12.50 -5.88
C GLU A 171 -12.85 -13.19 -7.15
N GLN A 172 -12.00 -13.39 -8.16
CA GLN A 172 -12.38 -13.96 -9.44
C GLN A 172 -12.59 -15.48 -9.39
N PHE A 173 -13.66 -15.97 -10.04
CA PHE A 173 -13.84 -17.39 -10.27
C PHE A 173 -12.92 -17.87 -11.41
N PRO A 174 -12.34 -19.07 -11.32
CA PRO A 174 -12.48 -20.07 -10.25
C PRO A 174 -11.46 -19.93 -9.10
N SER A 175 -10.51 -18.99 -9.14
CA SER A 175 -9.43 -18.84 -8.14
C SER A 175 -9.95 -18.50 -6.75
N SER A 176 -11.13 -17.87 -6.63
CA SER A 176 -11.79 -17.56 -5.36
C SER A 176 -12.09 -18.81 -4.50
N ILE A 177 -12.30 -19.98 -5.11
CA ILE A 177 -12.48 -21.24 -4.38
C ILE A 177 -11.21 -21.56 -3.58
N VAL A 178 -10.05 -21.44 -4.21
CA VAL A 178 -8.75 -21.70 -3.57
C VAL A 178 -8.43 -20.63 -2.54
N ALA A 179 -8.68 -19.35 -2.89
CA ALA A 179 -8.44 -18.21 -2.01
C ALA A 179 -9.24 -18.30 -0.70
N ASN A 180 -10.53 -18.68 -0.77
CA ASN A 180 -11.38 -18.89 0.39
C ASN A 180 -10.86 -20.02 1.29
N LYS A 181 -10.38 -21.14 0.70
CA LYS A 181 -9.77 -22.23 1.45
C LYS A 181 -8.49 -21.81 2.16
N MET A 182 -7.71 -20.90 1.54
CA MET A 182 -6.52 -20.29 2.13
C MET A 182 -6.83 -19.16 3.12
N LYS A 183 -8.10 -18.80 3.33
CA LYS A 183 -8.55 -17.69 4.18
C LYS A 183 -7.86 -16.37 3.81
N LEU A 184 -7.68 -16.14 2.51
CA LEU A 184 -7.13 -14.88 2.02
C LEU A 184 -8.23 -13.82 2.02
N GLU A 185 -7.91 -12.68 2.60
CA GLU A 185 -8.80 -11.53 2.69
C GLU A 185 -8.35 -10.40 1.79
N ARG A 186 -9.30 -9.57 1.37
CA ARG A 186 -9.05 -8.38 0.61
C ARG A 186 -8.14 -7.42 1.38
N ARG A 187 -7.11 -6.89 0.71
CA ARG A 187 -6.21 -5.88 1.27
C ARG A 187 -6.73 -4.47 0.94
N PRO A 188 -6.70 -3.54 1.90
CA PRO A 188 -7.07 -2.15 1.66
C PRO A 188 -6.01 -1.46 0.78
N TYR A 189 -6.47 -0.54 -0.07
CA TYR A 189 -5.56 0.34 -0.81
C TYR A 189 -4.94 1.37 0.13
N PHE A 190 -3.70 1.73 -0.13
CA PHE A 190 -3.03 2.82 0.56
C PHE A 190 -3.39 4.14 -0.13
N GLU A 191 -4.48 4.76 0.31
CA GLU A 191 -4.95 6.04 -0.21
C GLU A 191 -4.70 7.14 0.82
N ILE A 192 -3.88 8.14 0.45
CA ILE A 192 -3.83 9.42 1.16
C ILE A 192 -4.78 10.33 0.38
N GLU A 193 -6.04 10.38 0.82
CA GLU A 193 -7.02 11.27 0.24
C GLU A 193 -6.72 12.71 0.70
N ASP A 194 -6.26 13.52 -0.23
CA ASP A 194 -6.37 14.96 -0.12
C ASP A 194 -7.77 15.31 -0.68
N GLU A 195 -8.75 15.54 0.17
CA GLU A 195 -10.10 15.93 -0.25
C GLU A 195 -10.08 17.17 -1.16
N ALA A 196 -9.08 18.02 -1.00
CA ALA A 196 -8.86 19.19 -1.86
C ALA A 196 -8.51 18.83 -3.31
N GLN A 197 -7.94 17.65 -3.57
CA GLN A 197 -7.61 17.18 -4.93
C GLN A 197 -8.80 16.53 -5.66
N ARG A 198 -9.89 16.21 -4.95
CA ARG A 198 -11.14 15.69 -5.54
C ARG A 198 -12.05 16.79 -6.08
N VAL A 199 -11.87 18.02 -5.64
CA VAL A 199 -12.63 19.15 -6.15
C VAL A 199 -11.97 19.64 -7.42
N ALA A 200 -12.59 19.36 -8.57
CA ALA A 200 -12.16 19.96 -9.84
C ALA A 200 -12.13 21.49 -9.70
N PRO A 201 -11.04 22.17 -10.11
CA PRO A 201 -11.00 23.62 -10.04
C PRO A 201 -12.16 24.19 -10.86
N LYS A 202 -13.00 25.03 -10.20
CA LYS A 202 -14.01 25.78 -10.92
C LYS A 202 -13.29 26.77 -11.83
N VAL A 203 -13.27 26.48 -13.11
CA VAL A 203 -12.82 27.43 -14.13
C VAL A 203 -13.96 28.45 -14.31
N SER A 204 -13.77 29.65 -13.79
CA SER A 204 -14.64 30.80 -14.05
C SER A 204 -14.07 31.57 -15.23
N PHE A 205 -14.75 31.52 -16.36
CA PHE A 205 -14.50 32.42 -17.48
C PHE A 205 -15.26 33.70 -17.21
N ASN A 206 -14.58 34.79 -16.81
CA ASN A 206 -15.10 36.16 -16.89
C ASN A 206 -14.71 36.73 -18.23
#